data_e68905d83460afbfeef086c3b9525f14
#
_entry.id   e68905d83460afbfeef086c3b9525f14
#
_cell.length_a   1.000
_cell.length_b   1.000
_cell.length_c   1.000
_cell.angle_alpha   90.00
_cell.angle_beta   90.00
_cell.angle_gamma   90.00
#
_symmetry.space_group_name_H-M   'P 1'
#
loop_
_entity.id
_entity.type
_entity.pdbx_description
1 polymer ?
#
loop_
_entity_poly.entity_id
_entity_poly.type
_entity_poly.pdbx_seq_one_letter_code
_entity_poly.pdbx_strand_id
1 'polypeptide(L)'
;ANTTPDAEEQFALDAQAARGRLQHVSFFAFTATPKEKTLELFGLKGADGRFSPFSLYSMKQAVEEGFILDVLKNYTTHKMYFELAKKAAEIDPEFEKKKAYRVSIGYADLHEHGVEKKAELMVEHFRSQIKRLIDGKAKAMIVTKSRLHAVRYYLAVRDYLAKQGYPEKAIVAFSGTVIDASRGGLEYTEAGLNGFSETETVEKFDSDDHKFLIVAN
;
A
#
# COMPACT_ATOMS: atom_id res chain seq x y z
N ALA A 1 -27.79 8.18 -2.46
CA ALA A 1 -27.06 7.03 -1.91
C ALA A 1 -26.44 7.48 -0.59
N ASN A 2 -26.97 6.98 0.55
CA ASN A 2 -26.36 7.19 1.87
C ASN A 2 -25.09 6.37 1.95
N THR A 3 -23.96 6.96 1.61
CA THR A 3 -22.65 6.38 1.92
C THR A 3 -22.37 6.70 3.40
N THR A 4 -22.16 5.68 4.20
CA THR A 4 -21.68 5.83 5.57
C THR A 4 -20.36 6.62 5.52
N PRO A 5 -20.21 7.70 6.34
CA PRO A 5 -18.97 8.48 6.33
C PRO A 5 -17.79 7.59 6.68
N ASP A 6 -16.65 7.78 6.03
CA ASP A 6 -15.43 7.10 6.41
C ASP A 6 -14.89 7.63 7.75
N ALA A 7 -13.86 6.98 8.30
CA ALA A 7 -13.31 7.33 9.62
C ALA A 7 -12.83 8.79 9.68
N GLU A 8 -12.32 9.34 8.58
CA GLU A 8 -11.85 10.73 8.50
C GLU A 8 -13.02 11.71 8.41
N GLU A 9 -14.07 11.37 7.66
CA GLU A 9 -15.31 12.16 7.61
C GLU A 9 -16.02 12.16 8.96
N GLN A 10 -16.07 11.01 9.65
CA GLN A 10 -16.67 10.92 10.98
C GLN A 10 -15.89 11.77 11.99
N PHE A 11 -14.55 11.69 11.98
CA PHE A 11 -13.71 12.54 12.82
C PHE A 11 -13.93 14.03 12.58
N ALA A 12 -14.07 14.43 11.31
CA ALA A 12 -14.36 15.82 10.94
C ALA A 12 -15.71 16.30 11.46
N LEU A 13 -16.75 15.45 11.38
CA LEU A 13 -18.09 15.74 11.92
C LEU A 13 -18.06 15.85 13.46
N ASP A 14 -17.36 14.97 14.13
CA ASP A 14 -17.21 14.98 15.58
C ASP A 14 -16.43 16.23 16.05
N ALA A 15 -15.39 16.63 15.32
CA ALA A 15 -14.64 17.86 15.58
C ALA A 15 -15.49 19.11 15.38
N GLN A 16 -16.37 19.14 14.36
CA GLN A 16 -17.32 20.23 14.15
C GLN A 16 -18.34 20.33 15.30
N ALA A 17 -18.87 19.19 15.73
CA ALA A 17 -19.81 19.15 16.86
C ALA A 17 -19.14 19.60 18.18
N ALA A 18 -17.87 19.25 18.39
CA ALA A 18 -17.08 19.64 19.55
C ALA A 18 -16.77 21.15 19.55
N ARG A 19 -16.46 21.76 18.39
CA ARG A 19 -16.20 23.21 18.26
C ARG A 19 -17.34 24.09 18.76
N GLY A 20 -18.58 23.67 18.52
CA GLY A 20 -19.76 24.41 19.00
C GLY A 20 -19.95 24.37 20.52
N ARG A 21 -19.27 23.47 21.23
CA ARG A 21 -19.44 23.23 22.67
C ARG A 21 -18.27 23.72 23.54
N LEU A 22 -17.08 23.88 22.96
CA LEU A 22 -15.83 24.11 23.71
C LEU A 22 -15.15 25.41 23.23
N GLN A 23 -15.57 26.56 23.78
CA GLN A 23 -15.03 27.87 23.39
C GLN A 23 -13.56 28.11 23.78
N HIS A 24 -12.97 27.29 24.64
CA HIS A 24 -11.60 27.44 25.14
C HIS A 24 -10.64 26.38 24.59
N VAL A 25 -11.06 25.61 23.57
CA VAL A 25 -10.23 24.54 22.96
C VAL A 25 -9.96 24.88 21.52
N SER A 26 -8.69 24.79 21.12
CA SER A 26 -8.26 24.89 19.73
C SER A 26 -8.07 23.50 19.15
N PHE A 27 -8.56 23.31 17.91
CA PHE A 27 -8.48 22.04 17.19
C PHE A 27 -7.54 22.20 15.99
N PHE A 28 -6.59 21.27 15.88
CA PHE A 28 -5.66 21.21 14.75
C PHE A 28 -5.76 19.86 14.08
N ALA A 29 -5.82 19.83 12.74
CA ALA A 29 -5.77 18.62 11.94
C ALA A 29 -4.46 18.55 11.17
N PHE A 30 -3.74 17.43 11.31
CA PHE A 30 -2.54 17.12 10.56
C PHE A 30 -2.82 15.92 9.66
N THR A 31 -2.72 16.07 8.35
CA THR A 31 -2.98 15.01 7.38
C THR A 31 -2.09 15.18 6.15
N ALA A 32 -1.65 14.07 5.57
CA ALA A 32 -0.91 14.08 4.30
C ALA A 32 -1.82 14.30 3.08
N THR A 33 -3.13 14.01 3.20
CA THR A 33 -4.11 14.05 2.10
C THR A 33 -5.41 14.70 2.54
N PRO A 34 -5.44 16.03 2.69
CA PRO A 34 -6.65 16.72 3.15
C PRO A 34 -7.79 16.57 2.13
N LYS A 35 -8.94 16.08 2.59
CA LYS A 35 -10.18 16.04 1.81
C LYS A 35 -10.90 17.39 1.86
N GLU A 36 -11.83 17.62 0.93
CA GLU A 36 -12.60 18.87 0.87
C GLU A 36 -13.26 19.22 2.21
N LYS A 37 -13.93 18.25 2.84
CA LYS A 37 -14.56 18.47 4.16
C LYS A 37 -13.57 18.81 5.27
N THR A 38 -12.38 18.22 5.24
CA THR A 38 -11.31 18.55 6.21
C THR A 38 -10.83 19.99 6.01
N LEU A 39 -10.70 20.42 4.74
CA LEU A 39 -10.36 21.81 4.42
C LEU A 39 -11.46 22.79 4.80
N GLU A 40 -12.74 22.45 4.61
CA GLU A 40 -13.87 23.28 5.06
C GLU A 40 -13.86 23.52 6.57
N LEU A 41 -13.45 22.52 7.35
CA LEU A 41 -13.45 22.59 8.82
C LEU A 41 -12.21 23.26 9.41
N PHE A 42 -11.04 22.99 8.84
CA PHE A 42 -9.75 23.37 9.40
C PHE A 42 -8.94 24.32 8.52
N GLY A 43 -9.34 24.53 7.27
CA GLY A 43 -8.66 25.38 6.33
C GLY A 43 -9.06 26.84 6.43
N LEU A 44 -8.39 27.67 5.63
CA LEU A 44 -8.67 29.08 5.44
C LEU A 44 -9.52 29.29 4.19
N LYS A 45 -10.62 30.03 4.33
CA LYS A 45 -11.47 30.39 3.20
C LYS A 45 -10.87 31.56 2.43
N GLY A 46 -10.54 31.35 1.15
CA GLY A 46 -10.05 32.37 0.25
C GLY A 46 -11.13 33.31 -0.25
N ALA A 47 -10.74 34.41 -0.89
CA ALA A 47 -11.66 35.38 -1.50
C ALA A 47 -12.47 34.76 -2.67
N ASP A 48 -11.96 33.72 -3.29
CA ASP A 48 -12.63 32.93 -4.35
C ASP A 48 -13.62 31.89 -3.79
N GLY A 49 -13.81 31.84 -2.47
CA GLY A 49 -14.69 30.92 -1.77
C GLY A 49 -14.12 29.52 -1.55
N ARG A 50 -12.93 29.22 -2.04
CA ARG A 50 -12.26 27.94 -1.87
C ARG A 50 -11.54 27.87 -0.53
N PHE A 51 -11.46 26.65 0.03
CA PHE A 51 -10.72 26.39 1.24
C PHE A 51 -9.31 25.89 0.92
N SER A 52 -8.31 26.43 1.61
CA SER A 52 -6.91 26.01 1.52
C SER A 52 -6.38 25.62 2.89
N PRO A 53 -5.35 24.75 2.98
CA PRO A 53 -4.75 24.41 4.27
C PRO A 53 -4.10 25.64 4.89
N PHE A 54 -4.12 25.72 6.23
CA PHE A 54 -3.44 26.77 6.99
C PHE A 54 -1.92 26.77 6.74
N SER A 55 -1.34 25.58 6.71
CA SER A 55 0.07 25.35 6.37
C SER A 55 0.18 24.12 5.49
N LEU A 56 1.00 24.19 4.45
CA LEU A 56 1.21 23.09 3.52
C LEU A 56 2.71 22.85 3.34
N TYR A 57 3.16 21.66 3.74
CA TYR A 57 4.45 21.11 3.34
C TYR A 57 4.20 20.16 2.16
N SER A 58 4.46 20.63 0.96
CA SER A 58 4.10 19.91 -0.26
C SER A 58 5.08 18.77 -0.57
N MET A 59 4.62 17.74 -1.29
CA MET A 59 5.47 16.67 -1.82
C MET A 59 6.61 17.23 -2.69
N LYS A 60 6.34 18.27 -3.50
CA LYS A 60 7.34 18.95 -4.30
C LYS A 60 8.45 19.52 -3.41
N GLN A 61 8.09 20.25 -2.37
CA GLN A 61 9.03 20.82 -1.41
C GLN A 61 9.84 19.74 -0.71
N ALA A 62 9.20 18.65 -0.27
CA ALA A 62 9.89 17.53 0.36
C ALA A 62 10.91 16.84 -0.57
N VAL A 63 10.62 16.77 -1.89
CA VAL A 63 11.57 16.28 -2.91
C VAL A 63 12.73 17.26 -3.08
N GLU A 64 12.45 18.57 -3.20
CA GLU A 64 13.48 19.62 -3.37
C GLU A 64 14.42 19.69 -2.16
N GLU A 65 13.90 19.49 -0.96
CA GLU A 65 14.66 19.46 0.29
C GLU A 65 15.33 18.10 0.57
N GLY A 66 15.08 17.08 -0.25
CA GLY A 66 15.71 15.76 -0.15
C GLY A 66 15.15 14.85 0.94
N PHE A 67 14.00 15.18 1.54
CA PHE A 67 13.35 14.31 2.55
C PHE A 67 12.65 13.11 1.93
N ILE A 68 12.20 13.21 0.69
CA ILE A 68 11.61 12.08 -0.05
C ILE A 68 12.22 11.97 -1.45
N LEU A 69 12.21 10.77 -2.01
CA LEU A 69 12.65 10.53 -3.38
C LEU A 69 11.63 11.08 -4.39
N ASP A 70 12.13 11.61 -5.50
CA ASP A 70 11.28 12.01 -6.62
C ASP A 70 10.62 10.78 -7.24
N VAL A 71 9.32 10.61 -7.01
CA VAL A 71 8.53 9.48 -7.50
C VAL A 71 8.59 9.38 -9.02
N LEU A 72 8.64 10.52 -9.74
CA LEU A 72 8.68 10.53 -11.20
C LEU A 72 10.02 10.05 -11.78
N LYS A 73 11.11 10.16 -11.02
CA LYS A 73 12.43 9.65 -11.39
C LYS A 73 12.67 8.21 -10.94
N ASN A 74 11.90 7.74 -9.96
CA ASN A 74 12.11 6.45 -9.32
C ASN A 74 10.93 5.47 -9.52
N TYR A 75 10.16 5.59 -10.61
CA TYR A 75 9.11 4.64 -10.93
C TYR A 75 9.53 3.72 -12.09
N THR A 76 8.98 2.50 -12.08
CA THR A 76 9.16 1.54 -13.17
C THR A 76 7.83 1.33 -13.88
N THR A 77 7.79 1.60 -15.20
CA THR A 77 6.58 1.38 -16.00
C THR A 77 6.43 -0.08 -16.37
N HIS A 78 5.30 -0.69 -16.03
CA HIS A 78 4.95 -2.03 -16.46
C HIS A 78 4.11 -2.01 -17.74
N LYS A 79 4.73 -2.17 -18.89
CA LYS A 79 4.02 -2.39 -20.17
C LYS A 79 3.04 -3.56 -20.10
N MET A 80 3.41 -4.61 -19.39
CA MET A 80 2.62 -5.83 -19.25
C MET A 80 1.31 -5.62 -18.48
N TYR A 81 1.26 -4.66 -17.53
CA TYR A 81 0.03 -4.31 -16.83
C TYR A 81 -1.04 -3.77 -17.78
N PHE A 82 -0.61 -2.97 -18.75
CA PHE A 82 -1.48 -2.40 -19.77
C PHE A 82 -1.97 -3.45 -20.79
N GLU A 83 -1.11 -4.38 -21.17
CA GLU A 83 -1.45 -5.46 -22.11
C GLU A 83 -2.45 -6.47 -21.52
N LEU A 84 -2.30 -6.84 -20.23
CA LEU A 84 -3.25 -7.73 -19.54
C LEU A 84 -4.62 -7.07 -19.36
N ALA A 85 -4.65 -5.79 -18.99
CA ALA A 85 -5.90 -5.03 -18.86
C ALA A 85 -6.61 -4.89 -20.22
N LYS A 86 -5.85 -4.72 -21.31
CA LYS A 86 -6.37 -4.65 -22.67
C LYS A 86 -6.98 -5.97 -23.13
N LYS A 87 -6.29 -7.09 -22.92
CA LYS A 87 -6.80 -8.44 -23.25
C LYS A 87 -8.06 -8.81 -22.48
N ALA A 88 -8.16 -8.44 -21.20
CA ALA A 88 -9.35 -8.69 -20.40
C ALA A 88 -10.57 -7.89 -20.89
N ALA A 89 -10.35 -6.67 -21.38
CA ALA A 89 -11.41 -5.83 -21.96
C ALA A 89 -11.87 -6.30 -23.36
N GLU A 90 -11.04 -7.06 -24.07
CA GLU A 90 -11.37 -7.64 -25.38
C GLU A 90 -12.23 -8.92 -25.28
N ILE A 91 -12.25 -9.57 -24.12
CA ILE A 91 -12.93 -10.87 -23.92
C ILE A 91 -14.43 -10.73 -23.59
N ASP A 92 -14.88 -9.61 -23.04
CA ASP A 92 -16.30 -9.39 -22.72
C ASP A 92 -16.76 -7.94 -22.99
N PRO A 93 -17.34 -7.66 -24.17
CA PRO A 93 -17.78 -6.31 -24.56
C PRO A 93 -19.06 -5.83 -23.86
N GLU A 94 -19.83 -6.72 -23.22
CA GLU A 94 -21.13 -6.37 -22.60
C GLU A 94 -21.05 -5.94 -21.15
N PHE A 95 -19.90 -6.08 -20.51
CA PHE A 95 -19.70 -5.61 -19.15
C PHE A 95 -19.61 -4.08 -19.07
N GLU A 96 -20.41 -3.41 -18.22
CA GLU A 96 -20.32 -1.96 -17.99
C GLU A 96 -18.86 -1.55 -17.81
N LYS A 97 -18.35 -0.66 -18.67
CA LYS A 97 -16.93 -0.28 -18.77
C LYS A 97 -16.24 0.00 -17.43
N LYS A 98 -16.93 0.59 -16.46
CA LYS A 98 -16.37 0.85 -15.11
C LYS A 98 -16.24 -0.42 -14.25
N LYS A 99 -17.16 -1.37 -14.40
CA LYS A 99 -17.19 -2.61 -13.64
C LYS A 99 -16.19 -3.61 -14.23
N ALA A 100 -16.14 -3.70 -15.55
CA ALA A 100 -15.14 -4.45 -16.30
C ALA A 100 -13.71 -3.96 -16.00
N TYR A 101 -13.50 -2.65 -15.97
CA TYR A 101 -12.20 -2.06 -15.63
C TYR A 101 -11.74 -2.41 -14.21
N ARG A 102 -12.65 -2.35 -13.20
CA ARG A 102 -12.32 -2.75 -11.82
C ARG A 102 -12.05 -4.25 -11.68
N VAL A 103 -12.84 -5.09 -12.34
CA VAL A 103 -12.66 -6.55 -12.33
C VAL A 103 -11.37 -6.93 -13.05
N SER A 104 -11.09 -6.31 -14.21
CA SER A 104 -9.87 -6.54 -14.99
C SER A 104 -8.60 -6.14 -14.23
N ILE A 105 -8.63 -5.00 -13.53
CA ILE A 105 -7.52 -4.58 -12.66
C ILE A 105 -7.37 -5.56 -11.50
N GLY A 106 -8.45 -5.96 -10.85
CA GLY A 106 -8.42 -6.91 -9.74
C GLY A 106 -7.86 -8.28 -10.16
N TYR A 107 -8.26 -8.76 -11.34
CA TYR A 107 -7.73 -10.00 -11.90
C TYR A 107 -6.26 -9.88 -12.29
N ALA A 108 -5.88 -8.80 -12.97
CA ALA A 108 -4.48 -8.54 -13.36
C ALA A 108 -3.56 -8.38 -12.15
N ASP A 109 -4.05 -7.75 -11.09
CA ASP A 109 -3.29 -7.57 -9.83
C ASP A 109 -2.95 -8.88 -9.12
N LEU A 110 -3.86 -9.86 -9.19
CA LEU A 110 -3.71 -11.17 -8.55
C LEU A 110 -3.24 -12.26 -9.51
N HIS A 111 -3.09 -11.95 -10.80
CA HIS A 111 -2.60 -12.92 -11.78
C HIS A 111 -1.18 -13.35 -11.40
N GLU A 112 -0.96 -14.66 -11.30
CA GLU A 112 0.28 -15.25 -10.79
C GLU A 112 1.54 -14.68 -11.48
N HIS A 113 1.56 -14.69 -12.80
CA HIS A 113 2.68 -14.14 -13.58
C HIS A 113 2.91 -12.63 -13.33
N GLY A 114 1.84 -11.84 -13.10
CA GLY A 114 1.96 -10.41 -12.77
C GLY A 114 2.57 -10.19 -11.38
N VAL A 115 2.16 -10.98 -10.40
CA VAL A 115 2.70 -10.96 -9.03
C VAL A 115 4.16 -11.39 -9.03
N GLU A 116 4.50 -12.49 -9.72
CA GLU A 116 5.87 -12.98 -9.85
C GLU A 116 6.81 -11.93 -10.47
N LYS A 117 6.39 -11.29 -11.58
CA LYS A 117 7.22 -10.26 -12.22
C LYS A 117 7.41 -9.01 -11.37
N LYS A 118 6.40 -8.61 -10.64
CA LYS A 118 6.53 -7.50 -9.67
C LYS A 118 7.44 -7.87 -8.51
N ALA A 119 7.33 -9.10 -7.98
CA ALA A 119 8.21 -9.61 -6.93
C ALA A 119 9.68 -9.64 -7.39
N GLU A 120 9.94 -10.19 -8.59
CA GLU A 120 11.27 -10.16 -9.21
C GLU A 120 11.85 -8.74 -9.26
N LEU A 121 11.10 -7.79 -9.81
CA LEU A 121 11.56 -6.40 -9.92
C LEU A 121 11.84 -5.75 -8.56
N MET A 122 10.97 -5.98 -7.57
CA MET A 122 11.16 -5.44 -6.23
C MET A 122 12.40 -6.02 -5.54
N VAL A 123 12.62 -7.32 -5.68
CA VAL A 123 13.79 -8.00 -5.11
C VAL A 123 15.08 -7.50 -5.79
N GLU A 124 15.10 -7.46 -7.13
CA GLU A 124 16.29 -7.01 -7.86
C GLU A 124 16.59 -5.52 -7.61
N HIS A 125 15.56 -4.67 -7.55
CA HIS A 125 15.74 -3.26 -7.17
C HIS A 125 16.33 -3.14 -5.76
N PHE A 126 15.78 -3.86 -4.78
CA PHE A 126 16.32 -3.87 -3.43
C PHE A 126 17.80 -4.28 -3.41
N ARG A 127 18.12 -5.37 -4.07
CA ARG A 127 19.49 -5.90 -4.08
C ARG A 127 20.50 -5.01 -4.79
N SER A 128 20.10 -4.42 -5.92
CA SER A 128 20.99 -3.57 -6.72
C SER A 128 21.16 -2.16 -6.15
N GLN A 129 20.11 -1.58 -5.56
CA GLN A 129 20.09 -0.16 -5.18
C GLN A 129 20.03 0.07 -3.66
N ILE A 130 19.31 -0.76 -2.92
CA ILE A 130 18.92 -0.47 -1.53
C ILE A 130 19.75 -1.24 -0.52
N LYS A 131 20.06 -2.51 -0.78
CA LYS A 131 20.69 -3.44 0.17
C LYS A 131 21.93 -2.86 0.89
N ARG A 132 22.72 -2.03 0.20
CA ARG A 132 23.97 -1.45 0.74
C ARG A 132 23.77 -0.20 1.58
N LEU A 133 22.56 0.38 1.55
CA LEU A 133 22.26 1.56 2.34
C LEU A 133 22.18 1.22 3.84
N ILE A 134 22.34 2.23 4.66
CA ILE A 134 22.31 2.11 6.14
C ILE A 134 23.31 1.03 6.62
N ASP A 135 24.52 1.07 6.11
CA ASP A 135 25.60 0.11 6.44
C ASP A 135 25.18 -1.37 6.21
N GLY A 136 24.39 -1.64 5.16
CA GLY A 136 23.87 -2.95 4.84
C GLY A 136 22.64 -3.39 5.67
N LYS A 137 22.14 -2.53 6.57
CA LYS A 137 20.98 -2.81 7.41
C LYS A 137 19.64 -2.44 6.76
N ALA A 138 19.66 -1.87 5.54
CA ALA A 138 18.44 -1.51 4.84
C ALA A 138 17.48 -2.71 4.68
N LYS A 139 16.19 -2.44 4.82
CA LYS A 139 15.10 -3.40 4.68
C LYS A 139 14.04 -2.85 3.73
N ALA A 140 13.19 -3.70 3.20
CA ALA A 140 12.09 -3.32 2.30
C ALA A 140 10.75 -3.71 2.90
N MET A 141 9.75 -2.85 2.75
CA MET A 141 8.37 -3.13 3.09
C MET A 141 7.51 -3.12 1.83
N ILE A 142 6.75 -4.19 1.59
CA ILE A 142 5.79 -4.30 0.49
C ILE A 142 4.40 -4.18 1.08
N VAL A 143 3.76 -3.03 0.88
CA VAL A 143 2.40 -2.78 1.34
C VAL A 143 1.42 -3.21 0.25
N THR A 144 0.49 -4.09 0.60
CA THR A 144 -0.48 -4.66 -0.33
C THR A 144 -1.90 -4.25 0.04
N LYS A 145 -2.80 -4.24 -0.94
CA LYS A 145 -4.18 -3.77 -0.77
C LYS A 145 -5.13 -4.76 -0.08
N SER A 146 -4.69 -5.97 0.19
CA SER A 146 -5.47 -6.95 0.96
C SER A 146 -4.58 -8.10 1.45
N ARG A 147 -5.10 -8.85 2.43
CA ARG A 147 -4.44 -10.04 2.99
C ARG A 147 -4.11 -11.11 1.93
N LEU A 148 -5.01 -11.34 0.96
CA LEU A 148 -4.75 -12.28 -0.12
C LEU A 148 -3.60 -11.81 -1.02
N HIS A 149 -3.49 -10.51 -1.29
CA HIS A 149 -2.33 -9.96 -2.00
C HIS A 149 -1.05 -10.16 -1.17
N ALA A 150 -1.09 -9.91 0.16
CA ALA A 150 0.09 -10.12 1.01
C ALA A 150 0.57 -11.57 0.95
N VAL A 151 -0.33 -12.55 1.04
CA VAL A 151 0.01 -13.98 0.89
C VAL A 151 0.66 -14.27 -0.46
N ARG A 152 0.07 -13.80 -1.57
CA ARG A 152 0.60 -14.08 -2.90
C ARG A 152 1.95 -13.41 -3.16
N TYR A 153 2.12 -12.16 -2.73
CA TYR A 153 3.41 -11.48 -2.84
C TYR A 153 4.48 -12.12 -1.96
N TYR A 154 4.12 -12.56 -0.74
CA TYR A 154 5.05 -13.29 0.12
C TYR A 154 5.54 -14.58 -0.55
N LEU A 155 4.62 -15.40 -1.07
CA LEU A 155 4.98 -16.63 -1.77
C LEU A 155 5.88 -16.35 -2.98
N ALA A 156 5.53 -15.36 -3.80
CA ALA A 156 6.31 -15.00 -4.98
C ALA A 156 7.71 -14.48 -4.63
N VAL A 157 7.85 -13.63 -3.59
CA VAL A 157 9.14 -13.13 -3.12
C VAL A 157 9.98 -14.27 -2.56
N ARG A 158 9.41 -15.10 -1.69
CA ARG A 158 10.08 -16.26 -1.11
C ARG A 158 10.59 -17.22 -2.20
N ASP A 159 9.73 -17.56 -3.14
CA ASP A 159 10.05 -18.53 -4.19
C ASP A 159 11.09 -17.95 -5.16
N TYR A 160 11.04 -16.64 -5.43
CA TYR A 160 12.06 -15.96 -6.23
C TYR A 160 13.42 -15.92 -5.52
N LEU A 161 13.46 -15.56 -4.23
CA LEU A 161 14.69 -15.57 -3.43
C LEU A 161 15.33 -16.98 -3.41
N ALA A 162 14.51 -18.00 -3.20
CA ALA A 162 14.99 -19.40 -3.21
C ALA A 162 15.50 -19.82 -4.59
N LYS A 163 14.79 -19.51 -5.67
CA LYS A 163 15.18 -19.81 -7.05
C LYS A 163 16.52 -19.19 -7.44
N GLN A 164 16.78 -17.98 -6.97
CA GLN A 164 18.04 -17.27 -7.23
C GLN A 164 19.17 -17.65 -6.27
N GLY A 165 18.90 -18.44 -5.22
CA GLY A 165 19.85 -18.75 -4.18
C GLY A 165 20.26 -17.54 -3.33
N TYR A 166 19.36 -16.56 -3.19
CA TYR A 166 19.62 -15.37 -2.40
C TYR A 166 19.44 -15.63 -0.90
N PRO A 167 20.34 -15.12 -0.03
CA PRO A 167 20.29 -15.40 1.40
C PRO A 167 19.20 -14.63 2.16
N GLU A 168 18.67 -13.57 1.57
CA GLU A 168 17.63 -12.73 2.19
C GLU A 168 16.36 -13.53 2.40
N LYS A 169 15.67 -13.26 3.52
CA LYS A 169 14.37 -13.87 3.86
C LYS A 169 13.25 -12.83 3.84
N ALA A 170 12.05 -13.33 3.63
CA ALA A 170 10.83 -12.54 3.68
C ALA A 170 9.97 -12.94 4.87
N ILE A 171 9.22 -11.99 5.42
CA ILE A 171 8.18 -12.17 6.44
C ILE A 171 6.89 -11.60 5.89
N VAL A 172 5.76 -12.21 6.21
CA VAL A 172 4.44 -11.64 5.95
C VAL A 172 3.75 -11.29 7.27
N ALA A 173 2.99 -10.20 7.29
CA ALA A 173 2.20 -9.80 8.45
C ALA A 173 0.75 -9.47 8.06
N PHE A 174 -0.20 -10.22 8.61
CA PHE A 174 -1.64 -10.00 8.45
C PHE A 174 -2.41 -10.72 9.54
N SER A 175 -3.61 -10.25 9.88
CA SER A 175 -4.45 -10.88 10.92
C SER A 175 -5.38 -11.95 10.35
N GLY A 176 -5.63 -13.00 11.14
CA GLY A 176 -6.60 -14.07 10.87
C GLY A 176 -6.18 -15.04 9.77
N THR A 177 -7.16 -15.73 9.18
CA THR A 177 -6.96 -16.72 8.12
C THR A 177 -7.32 -16.15 6.75
N VAL A 178 -6.55 -16.49 5.73
CA VAL A 178 -6.81 -16.17 4.32
C VAL A 178 -7.03 -17.43 3.53
N ILE A 179 -8.13 -17.48 2.77
CA ILE A 179 -8.45 -18.59 1.87
C ILE A 179 -8.16 -18.15 0.44
N ASP A 180 -7.32 -18.87 -0.28
CA ASP A 180 -7.06 -18.63 -1.71
C ASP A 180 -7.86 -19.61 -2.57
N ALA A 181 -9.05 -19.17 -3.01
CA ALA A 181 -9.93 -19.95 -3.86
C ALA A 181 -9.29 -20.37 -5.19
N SER A 182 -8.37 -19.56 -5.75
CA SER A 182 -7.69 -19.88 -7.01
C SER A 182 -6.61 -20.96 -6.87
N ARG A 183 -6.20 -21.25 -5.64
CA ARG A 183 -5.24 -22.32 -5.31
C ARG A 183 -5.92 -23.48 -4.58
N GLY A 184 -7.13 -23.84 -5.01
CA GLY A 184 -7.88 -24.96 -4.45
C GLY A 184 -8.43 -24.74 -3.05
N GLY A 185 -8.60 -23.49 -2.62
CA GLY A 185 -9.12 -23.16 -1.29
C GLY A 185 -8.11 -23.35 -0.16
N LEU A 186 -6.81 -23.29 -0.46
CA LEU A 186 -5.75 -23.35 0.56
C LEU A 186 -5.91 -22.24 1.58
N GLU A 187 -5.78 -22.60 2.85
CA GLU A 187 -5.83 -21.69 3.97
C GLU A 187 -4.43 -21.28 4.41
N TYR A 188 -4.25 -20.00 4.66
CA TYR A 188 -2.99 -19.43 5.10
C TYR A 188 -3.19 -18.61 6.37
N THR A 189 -2.29 -18.78 7.33
CA THR A 189 -2.14 -17.93 8.51
C THR A 189 -0.74 -17.31 8.52
N GLU A 190 -0.57 -16.19 9.20
CA GLU A 190 0.74 -15.54 9.36
C GLU A 190 1.78 -16.54 9.93
N ALA A 191 1.45 -17.16 11.06
CA ALA A 191 2.33 -18.11 11.72
C ALA A 191 2.65 -19.33 10.83
N GLY A 192 1.66 -19.83 10.07
CA GLY A 192 1.85 -20.96 9.15
C GLY A 192 2.80 -20.64 7.99
N LEU A 193 2.78 -19.41 7.47
CA LEU A 193 3.66 -18.97 6.41
C LEU A 193 5.07 -18.64 6.90
N ASN A 194 5.17 -17.93 8.03
CA ASN A 194 6.45 -17.51 8.59
C ASN A 194 7.21 -18.63 9.32
N GLY A 195 6.49 -19.63 9.85
CA GLY A 195 7.07 -20.72 10.65
C GLY A 195 7.38 -20.33 12.10
N PHE A 196 6.86 -19.19 12.58
CA PHE A 196 6.98 -18.70 13.96
C PHE A 196 5.74 -17.92 14.37
N SER A 197 5.61 -17.59 15.67
CA SER A 197 4.45 -16.87 16.21
C SER A 197 4.39 -15.42 15.74
N GLU A 198 3.18 -14.87 15.57
CA GLU A 198 2.94 -13.46 15.25
C GLU A 198 3.62 -12.50 16.25
N THR A 199 3.77 -12.91 17.52
CA THR A 199 4.44 -12.13 18.56
C THR A 199 5.96 -11.99 18.32
N GLU A 200 6.56 -12.89 17.55
CA GLU A 200 7.98 -12.89 17.21
C GLU A 200 8.28 -12.07 15.93
N THR A 201 7.25 -11.66 15.17
CA THR A 201 7.41 -11.02 13.85
C THR A 201 8.33 -9.80 13.92
N VAL A 202 8.19 -8.95 14.94
CA VAL A 202 9.00 -7.74 15.11
C VAL A 202 10.47 -8.10 15.37
N GLU A 203 10.74 -9.01 16.30
CA GLU A 203 12.08 -9.46 16.64
C GLU A 203 12.76 -10.15 15.46
N LYS A 204 12.03 -11.02 14.77
CA LYS A 204 12.53 -11.71 13.57
C LYS A 204 12.83 -10.74 12.43
N PHE A 205 11.98 -9.73 12.24
CA PHE A 205 12.23 -8.71 11.22
C PHE A 205 13.42 -7.81 11.59
N ASP A 206 13.67 -7.58 12.86
CA ASP A 206 14.85 -6.80 13.29
C ASP A 206 16.17 -7.55 13.02
N SER A 207 16.14 -8.87 12.90
CA SER A 207 17.32 -9.67 12.54
C SER A 207 17.86 -9.34 11.14
N ASP A 208 19.16 -9.59 10.91
CA ASP A 208 19.83 -9.27 9.65
C ASP A 208 19.40 -10.17 8.47
N ASP A 209 18.85 -11.34 8.72
CA ASP A 209 18.43 -12.29 7.69
C ASP A 209 17.16 -11.85 6.98
N HIS A 210 16.21 -11.25 7.70
CA HIS A 210 14.90 -10.85 7.18
C HIS A 210 14.96 -9.44 6.61
N LYS A 211 14.97 -9.33 5.30
CA LYS A 211 15.10 -8.06 4.58
C LYS A 211 13.79 -7.57 3.95
N PHE A 212 12.79 -8.44 3.82
CA PHE A 212 11.49 -8.10 3.23
C PHE A 212 10.35 -8.32 4.22
N LEU A 213 9.53 -7.31 4.44
CA LEU A 213 8.27 -7.39 5.18
C LEU A 213 7.11 -7.13 4.22
N ILE A 214 6.19 -8.07 4.09
CA ILE A 214 4.99 -7.93 3.28
C ILE A 214 3.80 -7.75 4.21
N VAL A 215 3.05 -6.66 4.05
CA VAL A 215 1.93 -6.31 4.92
C VAL A 215 0.64 -6.11 4.13
N ALA A 216 -0.47 -6.43 4.75
CA ALA A 216 -1.80 -6.08 4.26
C ALA A 216 -2.25 -4.73 4.83
N ASN A 217 -2.83 -3.90 3.97
CA ASN A 217 -3.46 -2.64 4.38
C ASN A 217 -4.95 -2.88 4.65
#